data_fd02e7021ecffa5337058cd2d76fffbf
#
_entry.id   fd02e7021ecffa5337058cd2d76fffbf
#
_cell.length_a   1.000
_cell.length_b   1.000
_cell.length_c   1.000
_cell.angle_alpha   90.00
_cell.angle_beta   90.00
_cell.angle_gamma   90.00
#
_symmetry.space_group_name_H-M   'P 1'
#
loop_
_entity.id
_entity.type
_entity.pdbx_description
1 polymer ?
#
loop_
_entity_poly.entity_id
_entity_poly.type
_entity_poly.pdbx_seq_one_letter_code
_entity_poly.pdbx_strand_id
1 'polypeptide(L)'
;MIKTRLVKLLSHTKKYIVQMVLWQWIALLGQIAAIFSIGRMVDCILMHQMSDQVILTTFMVLVVAVAIRFLCDQMVTRASFAASVDVKRILREKIYEKLLCLGASYREHVSTSEVVQMSTEGVEQLEIYFGKYLPQLFYSILAPVTLFIILSFINLKASAVLLICVPLIPISIVAVQKLAKKLLNKYWGLYTTLGDSFLENLQGMTTLKIYQADEMKAVEMDEEAQNFRKITMKVLTMQLNSTSVMDIIAYGGAAVGMITAIHQYIAGNIAIGGALIILLLASEFFIPLRLLGSFFHIAMNGMAASDKIFGLLDLEEGESGESKFPQGELEISLDDVHFAYEKDREILKGITMNFPANSFISFVGESGCGKSTLAGILTARNRGYTGSVKIGGVDISDIMENELMSHMTKITHNSYLFAGTVKENLRMAKPDASKEEMEEVLEKVNLLAFLKEQDGLQTVLSERGENFSGGQRQRLALARALLFDTPIYIFDEATSNIDMESEEMIMNVIRELSKTKMILFISHRLSNVVDSDCIYMMKDGIVAEEGTHEHLMRKKGAYQHLFDKQKELESYAANMSWNESLKKKVV
;
A
#
# COMPACT_ATOMS: atom_id res chain seq x y z
N MET A 1 -22.75 -6.62 8.54
CA MET A 1 -22.30 -5.92 9.75
C MET A 1 -20.92 -6.41 10.23
N ILE A 2 -20.66 -7.70 10.27
CA ILE A 2 -19.35 -8.23 10.68
C ILE A 2 -18.63 -8.78 9.45
N LYS A 3 -17.42 -8.27 9.14
CA LYS A 3 -16.54 -8.82 8.09
C LYS A 3 -15.76 -10.00 8.68
N THR A 4 -16.29 -11.20 8.53
CA THR A 4 -15.73 -12.45 9.13
C THR A 4 -14.28 -12.69 8.70
N ARG A 5 -13.93 -12.36 7.46
CA ARG A 5 -12.57 -12.50 6.94
C ARG A 5 -11.58 -11.57 7.67
N LEU A 6 -11.98 -10.31 7.90
CA LEU A 6 -11.18 -9.32 8.63
C LEU A 6 -10.97 -9.74 10.09
N VAL A 7 -12.04 -10.25 10.75
CA VAL A 7 -11.97 -10.76 12.14
C VAL A 7 -11.12 -12.03 12.25
N LYS A 8 -11.07 -12.87 11.20
CA LYS A 8 -10.16 -14.03 11.16
C LYS A 8 -8.70 -13.60 11.01
N LEU A 9 -8.41 -12.68 10.10
CA LEU A 9 -7.07 -12.13 9.89
C LEU A 9 -6.49 -11.51 11.18
N LEU A 10 -7.35 -10.85 11.96
CA LEU A 10 -6.98 -10.14 13.17
C LEU A 10 -7.44 -10.89 14.45
N SER A 11 -7.27 -12.22 14.46
CA SER A 11 -7.74 -13.09 15.55
C SER A 11 -7.17 -12.71 16.93
N HIS A 12 -5.95 -12.19 16.98
CA HIS A 12 -5.30 -11.73 18.22
C HIS A 12 -6.01 -10.56 18.89
N THR A 13 -6.74 -9.72 18.13
CA THR A 13 -7.44 -8.55 18.68
C THR A 13 -8.75 -8.91 19.39
N LYS A 14 -9.27 -10.13 19.25
CA LYS A 14 -10.51 -10.58 19.90
C LYS A 14 -10.47 -10.43 21.42
N LYS A 15 -9.31 -10.68 22.05
CA LYS A 15 -9.13 -10.53 23.50
C LYS A 15 -9.44 -9.11 23.98
N TYR A 16 -9.02 -8.10 23.20
CA TYR A 16 -9.27 -6.70 23.55
C TYR A 16 -10.74 -6.34 23.40
N ILE A 17 -11.41 -6.86 22.37
CA ILE A 17 -12.85 -6.65 22.19
C ILE A 17 -13.63 -7.19 23.39
N VAL A 18 -13.34 -8.42 23.83
CA VAL A 18 -13.96 -9.03 25.00
C VAL A 18 -13.67 -8.23 26.26
N GLN A 19 -12.43 -7.78 26.47
CA GLN A 19 -12.06 -6.92 27.60
C GLN A 19 -12.85 -5.62 27.62
N MET A 20 -12.96 -4.93 26.46
CA MET A 20 -13.73 -3.69 26.37
C MET A 20 -15.20 -3.90 26.72
N VAL A 21 -15.83 -4.95 26.19
CA VAL A 21 -17.24 -5.27 26.48
C VAL A 21 -17.43 -5.57 27.96
N LEU A 22 -16.54 -6.36 28.58
CA LEU A 22 -16.61 -6.69 30.00
C LEU A 22 -16.48 -5.44 30.88
N TRP A 23 -15.51 -4.57 30.62
CA TRP A 23 -15.35 -3.35 31.41
C TRP A 23 -16.52 -2.38 31.24
N GLN A 24 -17.08 -2.23 30.02
CA GLN A 24 -18.29 -1.45 29.79
C GLN A 24 -19.49 -2.02 30.56
N TRP A 25 -19.62 -3.36 30.60
CA TRP A 25 -20.70 -4.02 31.33
C TRP A 25 -20.55 -3.84 32.85
N ILE A 26 -19.34 -3.95 33.41
CA ILE A 26 -19.08 -3.68 34.84
C ILE A 26 -19.42 -2.22 35.17
N ALA A 27 -19.08 -1.27 34.33
CA ALA A 27 -19.42 0.14 34.49
C ALA A 27 -20.95 0.35 34.52
N LEU A 28 -21.71 -0.35 33.64
CA LEU A 28 -23.16 -0.33 33.64
C LEU A 28 -23.74 -0.87 34.95
N LEU A 29 -23.24 -1.99 35.47
CA LEU A 29 -23.69 -2.55 36.75
C LEU A 29 -23.44 -1.58 37.90
N GLY A 30 -22.28 -0.93 37.94
CA GLY A 30 -21.99 0.14 38.90
C GLY A 30 -22.98 1.30 38.83
N GLN A 31 -23.33 1.74 37.63
CA GLN A 31 -24.31 2.80 37.39
C GLN A 31 -25.74 2.37 37.85
N ILE A 32 -26.13 1.14 37.55
CA ILE A 32 -27.41 0.58 38.00
C ILE A 32 -27.46 0.59 39.54
N ALA A 33 -26.42 0.09 40.22
CA ALA A 33 -26.35 0.09 41.68
C ALA A 33 -26.47 1.51 42.29
N ALA A 34 -25.81 2.49 41.68
CA ALA A 34 -25.92 3.89 42.08
C ALA A 34 -27.34 4.44 41.97
N ILE A 35 -28.02 4.20 40.83
CA ILE A 35 -29.41 4.66 40.60
C ILE A 35 -30.40 3.96 41.53
N PHE A 36 -30.23 2.64 41.79
CA PHE A 36 -31.04 1.90 42.76
C PHE A 36 -30.88 2.47 44.19
N SER A 37 -29.67 2.87 44.56
CA SER A 37 -29.40 3.49 45.87
C SER A 37 -30.10 4.84 46.00
N ILE A 38 -30.10 5.66 44.93
CA ILE A 38 -30.85 6.92 44.87
C ILE A 38 -32.35 6.67 44.98
N GLY A 39 -32.91 5.73 44.21
CA GLY A 39 -34.33 5.39 44.24
C GLY A 39 -34.79 4.96 45.62
N ARG A 40 -33.99 4.09 46.29
CA ARG A 40 -34.24 3.67 47.66
C ARG A 40 -34.17 4.82 48.66
N MET A 41 -33.24 5.75 48.51
CA MET A 41 -33.14 6.94 49.35
C MET A 41 -34.40 7.81 49.22
N VAL A 42 -34.93 7.98 48.01
CA VAL A 42 -36.14 8.75 47.75
C VAL A 42 -37.38 8.09 48.41
N ASP A 43 -37.52 6.76 48.32
CA ASP A 43 -38.58 6.03 48.99
C ASP A 43 -38.52 6.20 50.53
N CYS A 44 -37.29 6.10 51.12
CA CYS A 44 -37.10 6.33 52.56
C CYS A 44 -37.44 7.75 52.99
N ILE A 45 -37.16 8.79 52.16
CA ILE A 45 -37.53 10.18 52.45
C ILE A 45 -39.05 10.30 52.53
N LEU A 46 -39.77 9.77 51.56
CA LEU A 46 -41.23 9.88 51.48
C LEU A 46 -41.95 9.06 52.53
N MET A 47 -41.39 7.95 52.97
CA MET A 47 -41.92 7.13 54.06
C MET A 47 -41.56 7.67 55.44
N HIS A 48 -40.86 8.83 55.53
CA HIS A 48 -40.37 9.41 56.79
C HIS A 48 -39.44 8.46 57.59
N GLN A 49 -38.75 7.52 56.90
CA GLN A 49 -37.84 6.53 57.46
C GLN A 49 -36.38 6.88 57.22
N MET A 50 -36.04 8.16 57.08
CA MET A 50 -34.67 8.58 56.89
C MET A 50 -33.81 8.32 58.11
N SER A 51 -32.69 7.65 57.89
CA SER A 51 -31.64 7.39 58.88
C SER A 51 -30.31 7.89 58.33
N ASP A 52 -29.40 8.38 59.19
CA ASP A 52 -28.04 8.72 58.81
C ASP A 52 -27.32 7.58 58.13
N GLN A 53 -27.64 6.34 58.46
CA GLN A 53 -27.12 5.14 57.78
C GLN A 53 -27.54 5.06 56.32
N VAL A 54 -28.77 5.45 55.93
CA VAL A 54 -29.26 5.44 54.55
C VAL A 54 -28.50 6.49 53.74
N ILE A 55 -28.28 7.69 54.31
CA ILE A 55 -27.51 8.75 53.68
C ILE A 55 -26.07 8.27 53.45
N LEU A 56 -25.43 7.77 54.48
CA LEU A 56 -24.05 7.30 54.43
C LEU A 56 -23.85 6.15 53.42
N THR A 57 -24.76 5.16 53.42
CA THR A 57 -24.67 4.03 52.48
C THR A 57 -24.89 4.50 51.05
N THR A 58 -25.85 5.37 50.77
CA THR A 58 -26.07 5.93 49.44
C THR A 58 -24.84 6.72 48.96
N PHE A 59 -24.30 7.56 49.83
CA PHE A 59 -23.06 8.30 49.49
C PHE A 59 -21.90 7.37 49.19
N MET A 60 -21.68 6.34 50.00
CA MET A 60 -20.61 5.35 49.77
C MET A 60 -20.79 4.60 48.44
N VAL A 61 -22.03 4.15 48.14
CA VAL A 61 -22.33 3.48 46.86
C VAL A 61 -22.07 4.40 45.67
N LEU A 62 -22.42 5.68 45.74
CA LEU A 62 -22.17 6.65 44.70
C LEU A 62 -20.67 6.85 44.48
N VAL A 63 -19.89 7.04 45.54
CA VAL A 63 -18.44 7.22 45.45
C VAL A 63 -17.77 5.98 44.85
N VAL A 64 -18.17 4.78 45.29
CA VAL A 64 -17.66 3.50 44.74
C VAL A 64 -18.05 3.34 43.26
N ALA A 65 -19.30 3.66 42.90
CA ALA A 65 -19.76 3.58 41.52
C ALA A 65 -18.96 4.55 40.58
N VAL A 66 -18.70 5.77 41.02
CA VAL A 66 -17.88 6.73 40.27
C VAL A 66 -16.45 6.22 40.13
N ALA A 67 -15.85 5.68 41.20
CA ALA A 67 -14.52 5.09 41.15
C ALA A 67 -14.43 3.88 40.20
N ILE A 68 -15.41 2.96 40.27
CA ILE A 68 -15.51 1.82 39.36
C ILE A 68 -15.63 2.32 37.91
N ARG A 69 -16.50 3.28 37.62
CA ARG A 69 -16.69 3.85 36.29
C ARG A 69 -15.39 4.42 35.74
N PHE A 70 -14.69 5.23 36.53
CA PHE A 70 -13.40 5.81 36.16
C PHE A 70 -12.37 4.72 35.81
N LEU A 71 -12.24 3.68 36.64
CA LEU A 71 -11.33 2.58 36.38
C LEU A 71 -11.72 1.80 35.11
N CYS A 72 -13.01 1.53 34.93
CA CYS A 72 -13.51 0.86 33.75
C CYS A 72 -13.23 1.65 32.47
N ASP A 73 -13.49 2.98 32.46
CA ASP A 73 -13.22 3.84 31.33
C ASP A 73 -11.73 3.87 30.96
N GLN A 74 -10.82 3.89 31.96
CA GLN A 74 -9.39 3.77 31.74
C GLN A 74 -9.00 2.42 31.11
N MET A 75 -9.61 1.32 31.58
CA MET A 75 -9.32 -0.01 31.06
C MET A 75 -9.88 -0.20 29.63
N VAL A 76 -11.07 0.33 29.34
CA VAL A 76 -11.63 0.35 27.98
C VAL A 76 -10.72 1.13 27.03
N THR A 77 -10.25 2.31 27.45
CA THR A 77 -9.36 3.15 26.63
C THR A 77 -8.03 2.45 26.36
N ARG A 78 -7.42 1.81 27.37
CA ARG A 78 -6.19 1.03 27.18
C ARG A 78 -6.37 -0.16 26.25
N ALA A 79 -7.47 -0.91 26.41
CA ALA A 79 -7.77 -2.05 25.54
C ALA A 79 -8.06 -1.61 24.10
N SER A 80 -8.78 -0.49 23.91
CA SER A 80 -9.05 0.12 22.61
C SER A 80 -7.75 0.54 21.93
N PHE A 81 -6.85 1.21 22.64
CA PHE A 81 -5.56 1.62 22.13
C PHE A 81 -4.71 0.42 21.69
N ALA A 82 -4.62 -0.62 22.56
CA ALA A 82 -3.87 -1.82 22.22
C ALA A 82 -4.43 -2.54 20.98
N ALA A 83 -5.77 -2.63 20.87
CA ALA A 83 -6.42 -3.17 19.66
C ALA A 83 -6.07 -2.37 18.41
N SER A 84 -6.07 -1.03 18.50
CA SER A 84 -5.77 -0.12 17.40
C SER A 84 -4.33 -0.28 16.91
N VAL A 85 -3.37 -0.34 17.83
CA VAL A 85 -1.95 -0.52 17.48
C VAL A 85 -1.72 -1.86 16.78
N ASP A 86 -2.29 -2.95 17.31
CA ASP A 86 -2.13 -4.28 16.71
C ASP A 86 -2.75 -4.34 15.30
N VAL A 87 -3.93 -3.77 15.11
CA VAL A 87 -4.60 -3.72 13.80
C VAL A 87 -3.75 -2.98 12.76
N LYS A 88 -3.26 -1.78 13.12
CA LYS A 88 -2.42 -0.97 12.23
C LYS A 88 -1.15 -1.71 11.84
N ARG A 89 -0.47 -2.30 12.81
CA ARG A 89 0.77 -3.03 12.57
C ARG A 89 0.57 -4.20 11.63
N ILE A 90 -0.38 -5.09 11.95
CA ILE A 90 -0.62 -6.32 11.17
C ILE A 90 -1.06 -6.00 9.74
N LEU A 91 -1.95 -5.02 9.55
CA LEU A 91 -2.43 -4.68 8.22
C LEU A 91 -1.33 -4.03 7.36
N ARG A 92 -0.56 -3.10 7.92
CA ARG A 92 0.55 -2.48 7.19
C ARG A 92 1.64 -3.48 6.85
N GLU A 93 1.97 -4.38 7.76
CA GLU A 93 2.91 -5.48 7.53
C GLU A 93 2.44 -6.36 6.37
N LYS A 94 1.17 -6.79 6.37
CA LYS A 94 0.62 -7.63 5.31
C LYS A 94 0.52 -6.93 3.95
N ILE A 95 0.16 -5.64 3.93
CA ILE A 95 0.17 -4.84 2.69
C ILE A 95 1.61 -4.77 2.16
N TYR A 96 2.58 -4.49 3.04
CA TYR A 96 3.98 -4.38 2.65
C TYR A 96 4.56 -5.72 2.17
N GLU A 97 4.33 -6.81 2.90
CA GLU A 97 4.71 -8.17 2.48
C GLU A 97 4.15 -8.49 1.09
N LYS A 98 2.85 -8.22 0.89
CA LYS A 98 2.19 -8.46 -0.41
C LYS A 98 2.79 -7.65 -1.54
N LEU A 99 3.12 -6.38 -1.29
CA LEU A 99 3.77 -5.53 -2.28
C LEU A 99 5.19 -6.00 -2.61
N LEU A 100 5.92 -6.52 -1.62
CA LEU A 100 7.23 -7.13 -1.87
C LEU A 100 7.10 -8.39 -2.74
N CYS A 101 6.12 -9.25 -2.46
CA CYS A 101 5.87 -10.46 -3.28
C CYS A 101 5.42 -10.12 -4.70
N LEU A 102 4.60 -9.09 -4.89
CA LEU A 102 4.16 -8.64 -6.22
C LEU A 102 5.28 -7.91 -6.98
N GLY A 103 6.27 -7.35 -6.27
CA GLY A 103 7.33 -6.56 -6.89
C GLY A 103 6.78 -5.40 -7.72
N ALA A 104 7.35 -5.14 -8.90
CA ALA A 104 6.93 -4.04 -9.77
C ALA A 104 5.57 -4.27 -10.46
N SER A 105 5.10 -5.52 -10.55
CA SER A 105 3.84 -5.88 -11.21
C SER A 105 2.58 -5.37 -10.49
N TYR A 106 2.69 -4.96 -9.21
CA TYR A 106 1.55 -4.39 -8.49
C TYR A 106 0.91 -3.21 -9.25
N ARG A 107 1.72 -2.45 -10.03
CA ARG A 107 1.24 -1.28 -10.80
C ARG A 107 0.28 -1.63 -11.94
N GLU A 108 0.27 -2.87 -12.38
CA GLU A 108 -0.66 -3.37 -13.40
C GLU A 108 -2.09 -3.54 -12.85
N HIS A 109 -2.21 -3.65 -11.51
CA HIS A 109 -3.45 -3.92 -10.82
C HIS A 109 -3.94 -2.77 -9.95
N VAL A 110 -3.00 -2.02 -9.32
CA VAL A 110 -3.33 -0.97 -8.34
C VAL A 110 -2.36 0.21 -8.50
N SER A 111 -2.89 1.44 -8.50
CA SER A 111 -2.05 2.64 -8.56
C SER A 111 -1.24 2.86 -7.27
N THR A 112 -0.09 3.52 -7.39
CA THR A 112 0.77 3.83 -6.23
C THR A 112 0.04 4.72 -5.21
N SER A 113 -0.76 5.68 -5.67
CA SER A 113 -1.56 6.56 -4.81
C SER A 113 -2.61 5.76 -4.03
N GLU A 114 -3.26 4.78 -4.67
CA GLU A 114 -4.23 3.92 -4.00
C GLU A 114 -3.58 3.05 -2.93
N VAL A 115 -2.38 2.51 -3.17
CA VAL A 115 -1.60 1.77 -2.16
C VAL A 115 -1.27 2.66 -0.96
N VAL A 116 -0.82 3.89 -1.20
CA VAL A 116 -0.52 4.86 -0.13
C VAL A 116 -1.79 5.19 0.67
N GLN A 117 -2.91 5.48 -0.01
CA GLN A 117 -4.19 5.76 0.65
C GLN A 117 -4.69 4.57 1.48
N MET A 118 -4.58 3.34 0.96
CA MET A 118 -4.96 2.14 1.71
C MET A 118 -4.10 1.94 2.96
N SER A 119 -2.79 2.15 2.85
CA SER A 119 -1.83 1.96 3.96
C SER A 119 -1.91 3.04 5.04
N THR A 120 -2.38 4.24 4.69
CA THR A 120 -2.58 5.36 5.62
C THR A 120 -4.02 5.42 6.08
N GLU A 121 -4.90 6.08 5.34
CA GLU A 121 -6.28 6.35 5.73
C GLU A 121 -7.14 5.09 5.82
N GLY A 122 -6.98 4.15 4.88
CA GLY A 122 -7.74 2.89 4.89
C GLY A 122 -7.50 2.08 6.16
N VAL A 123 -6.26 1.97 6.59
CA VAL A 123 -5.89 1.28 7.84
C VAL A 123 -6.39 2.04 9.07
N GLU A 124 -6.40 3.38 9.07
CA GLU A 124 -6.93 4.21 10.17
C GLU A 124 -8.46 4.05 10.33
N GLN A 125 -9.21 3.95 9.24
CA GLN A 125 -10.63 3.66 9.30
C GLN A 125 -10.93 2.28 9.93
N LEU A 126 -10.05 1.30 9.73
CA LEU A 126 -10.16 -0.03 10.34
C LEU A 126 -9.78 -0.05 11.83
N GLU A 127 -8.95 0.87 12.30
CA GLU A 127 -8.72 1.09 13.73
C GLU A 127 -10.02 1.35 14.47
N ILE A 128 -10.85 2.27 13.95
CA ILE A 128 -12.14 2.62 14.56
C ILE A 128 -13.10 1.45 14.52
N TYR A 129 -13.06 0.64 13.47
CA TYR A 129 -13.87 -0.58 13.37
C TYR A 129 -13.59 -1.56 14.53
N PHE A 130 -12.32 -1.81 14.86
CA PHE A 130 -11.94 -2.73 15.93
C PHE A 130 -11.94 -2.09 17.32
N GLY A 131 -11.47 -0.84 17.42
CA GLY A 131 -11.32 -0.16 18.70
C GLY A 131 -12.63 0.38 19.28
N LYS A 132 -13.66 0.64 18.45
CA LYS A 132 -14.91 1.26 18.88
C LYS A 132 -16.15 0.51 18.41
N TYR A 133 -16.28 0.25 17.09
CA TYR A 133 -17.52 -0.30 16.53
C TYR A 133 -17.82 -1.73 17.00
N LEU A 134 -16.87 -2.67 16.88
CA LEU A 134 -17.11 -4.07 17.26
C LEU A 134 -17.41 -4.23 18.76
N PRO A 135 -16.65 -3.62 19.69
CA PRO A 135 -17.01 -3.68 21.11
C PRO A 135 -18.39 -3.10 21.39
N GLN A 136 -18.71 -1.95 20.77
CA GLN A 136 -20.01 -1.31 20.92
C GLN A 136 -21.15 -2.16 20.38
N LEU A 137 -20.94 -2.91 19.29
CA LEU A 137 -21.93 -3.84 18.73
C LEU A 137 -22.34 -4.90 19.76
N PHE A 138 -21.37 -5.53 20.41
CA PHE A 138 -21.66 -6.54 21.43
C PHE A 138 -22.25 -5.94 22.69
N TYR A 139 -21.71 -4.80 23.15
CA TYR A 139 -22.23 -4.11 24.32
C TYR A 139 -23.66 -3.58 24.11
N SER A 140 -24.00 -3.12 22.91
CA SER A 140 -25.35 -2.61 22.58
C SER A 140 -26.44 -3.70 22.59
N ILE A 141 -26.06 -4.97 22.53
CA ILE A 141 -26.99 -6.09 22.74
C ILE A 141 -27.05 -6.45 24.23
N LEU A 142 -25.91 -6.49 24.91
CA LEU A 142 -25.81 -6.93 26.30
C LEU A 142 -26.46 -5.95 27.27
N ALA A 143 -26.29 -4.63 27.06
CA ALA A 143 -26.77 -3.59 27.97
C ALA A 143 -28.33 -3.57 28.09
N PRO A 144 -29.11 -3.50 26.97
CA PRO A 144 -30.58 -3.52 27.07
C PRO A 144 -31.14 -4.81 27.67
N VAL A 145 -30.53 -5.95 27.38
CA VAL A 145 -30.93 -7.23 27.97
C VAL A 145 -30.71 -7.25 29.48
N THR A 146 -29.54 -6.77 29.93
CA THR A 146 -29.22 -6.64 31.35
C THR A 146 -30.20 -5.71 32.07
N LEU A 147 -30.46 -4.52 31.48
CA LEU A 147 -31.42 -3.58 32.03
C LEU A 147 -32.84 -4.12 32.06
N PHE A 148 -33.27 -4.81 31.01
CA PHE A 148 -34.59 -5.48 31.00
C PHE A 148 -34.74 -6.48 32.14
N ILE A 149 -33.75 -7.36 32.31
CA ILE A 149 -33.78 -8.36 33.39
C ILE A 149 -33.92 -7.68 34.76
N ILE A 150 -33.09 -6.64 35.02
CA ILE A 150 -33.09 -5.97 36.32
C ILE A 150 -34.39 -5.16 36.56
N LEU A 151 -34.82 -4.38 35.56
CA LEU A 151 -36.01 -3.53 35.70
C LEU A 151 -37.31 -4.30 35.64
N SER A 152 -37.33 -5.51 35.08
CA SER A 152 -38.52 -6.38 35.09
C SER A 152 -38.96 -6.78 36.51
N PHE A 153 -38.04 -6.82 37.49
CA PHE A 153 -38.37 -7.02 38.91
C PHE A 153 -39.09 -5.81 39.54
N ILE A 154 -38.94 -4.58 38.96
CA ILE A 154 -39.66 -3.41 39.41
C ILE A 154 -41.03 -3.32 38.70
N ASN A 155 -41.02 -3.32 37.36
CA ASN A 155 -42.21 -3.31 36.54
C ASN A 155 -42.00 -3.92 35.16
N LEU A 156 -42.63 -5.07 34.94
CA LEU A 156 -42.48 -5.84 33.70
C LEU A 156 -43.05 -5.06 32.49
N LYS A 157 -44.17 -4.30 32.65
CA LYS A 157 -44.81 -3.58 31.52
C LYS A 157 -43.94 -2.46 31.02
N ALA A 158 -43.39 -1.61 31.90
CA ALA A 158 -42.54 -0.51 31.52
C ALA A 158 -41.21 -1.02 30.90
N SER A 159 -40.61 -2.06 31.48
CA SER A 159 -39.39 -2.68 30.97
C SER A 159 -39.59 -3.34 29.60
N ALA A 160 -40.73 -4.02 29.37
CA ALA A 160 -41.07 -4.61 28.09
C ALA A 160 -41.27 -3.57 26.99
N VAL A 161 -41.93 -2.44 27.28
CA VAL A 161 -42.10 -1.32 26.34
C VAL A 161 -40.74 -0.75 25.92
N LEU A 162 -39.83 -0.51 26.88
CA LEU A 162 -38.47 -0.07 26.60
C LEU A 162 -37.74 -1.06 25.67
N LEU A 163 -37.78 -2.37 25.99
CA LEU A 163 -37.09 -3.40 25.20
C LEU A 163 -37.66 -3.54 23.78
N ILE A 164 -38.98 -3.44 23.60
CA ILE A 164 -39.64 -3.51 22.27
C ILE A 164 -39.21 -2.35 21.37
N CYS A 165 -38.94 -1.17 21.92
CA CYS A 165 -38.46 -0.02 21.14
C CYS A 165 -36.99 -0.16 20.73
N VAL A 166 -36.17 -0.95 21.40
CA VAL A 166 -34.74 -1.11 21.13
C VAL A 166 -34.43 -1.57 19.69
N PRO A 167 -35.09 -2.58 19.10
CA PRO A 167 -34.83 -3.06 17.75
C PRO A 167 -35.09 -2.04 16.64
N LEU A 168 -35.84 -0.98 16.90
CA LEU A 168 -36.12 0.07 15.88
C LEU A 168 -34.84 0.77 15.42
N ILE A 169 -33.84 0.92 16.30
CA ILE A 169 -32.55 1.53 15.93
C ILE A 169 -31.76 0.64 14.93
N PRO A 170 -31.48 -0.64 15.20
CA PRO A 170 -30.85 -1.53 14.24
C PRO A 170 -31.61 -1.61 12.90
N ILE A 171 -32.95 -1.62 12.93
CA ILE A 171 -33.77 -1.61 11.71
C ILE A 171 -33.51 -0.36 10.87
N SER A 172 -33.46 0.82 11.49
CA SER A 172 -33.16 2.08 10.81
C SER A 172 -31.74 2.07 10.21
N ILE A 173 -30.74 1.51 10.91
CA ILE A 173 -29.37 1.35 10.42
C ILE A 173 -29.34 0.49 9.15
N VAL A 174 -30.01 -0.69 9.18
CA VAL A 174 -30.05 -1.61 8.02
C VAL A 174 -30.76 -0.97 6.83
N ALA A 175 -31.83 -0.19 7.06
CA ALA A 175 -32.54 0.49 5.99
C ALA A 175 -31.66 1.48 5.20
N VAL A 176 -30.73 2.16 5.87
CA VAL A 176 -29.80 3.12 5.24
C VAL A 176 -28.58 2.44 4.62
N GLN A 177 -28.26 1.20 5.01
CA GLN A 177 -27.01 0.54 4.63
C GLN A 177 -26.78 0.41 3.11
N LYS A 178 -27.81 0.09 2.33
CA LYS A 178 -27.69 -0.06 0.87
C LYS A 178 -27.32 1.25 0.18
N LEU A 179 -27.98 2.34 0.59
CA LEU A 179 -27.73 3.69 0.06
C LEU A 179 -26.32 4.16 0.47
N ALA A 180 -25.98 3.97 1.74
CA ALA A 180 -24.68 4.31 2.30
C ALA A 180 -23.53 3.63 1.52
N LYS A 181 -23.63 2.31 1.27
CA LYS A 181 -22.61 1.57 0.53
C LYS A 181 -22.39 2.13 -0.88
N LYS A 182 -23.45 2.45 -1.61
CA LYS A 182 -23.36 3.00 -2.97
C LYS A 182 -22.68 4.37 -2.98
N LEU A 183 -23.05 5.24 -2.06
CA LEU A 183 -22.46 6.58 -1.93
C LEU A 183 -20.99 6.53 -1.52
N LEU A 184 -20.64 5.65 -0.57
CA LEU A 184 -19.26 5.47 -0.11
C LEU A 184 -18.34 4.89 -1.18
N ASN A 185 -18.80 3.92 -1.96
CA ASN A 185 -18.02 3.41 -3.09
C ASN A 185 -17.73 4.52 -4.11
N LYS A 186 -18.71 5.39 -4.40
CA LYS A 186 -18.51 6.54 -5.27
C LYS A 186 -17.54 7.58 -4.67
N TYR A 187 -17.66 7.82 -3.37
CA TYR A 187 -16.74 8.69 -2.63
C TYR A 187 -15.29 8.22 -2.76
N TRP A 188 -15.04 6.94 -2.44
CA TRP A 188 -13.70 6.36 -2.53
C TRP A 188 -13.14 6.36 -3.96
N GLY A 189 -13.99 6.11 -4.98
CA GLY A 189 -13.58 6.21 -6.39
C GLY A 189 -13.10 7.61 -6.74
N LEU A 190 -13.89 8.65 -6.45
CA LEU A 190 -13.51 10.04 -6.73
C LEU A 190 -12.32 10.52 -5.89
N TYR A 191 -12.17 10.03 -4.65
CA TYR A 191 -11.04 10.34 -3.80
C TYR A 191 -9.72 9.81 -4.39
N THR A 192 -9.75 8.57 -4.88
CA THR A 192 -8.58 7.96 -5.54
C THR A 192 -8.23 8.72 -6.82
N THR A 193 -9.23 9.00 -7.69
CA THR A 193 -9.00 9.76 -8.94
C THR A 193 -8.37 11.12 -8.65
N LEU A 194 -8.91 11.88 -7.70
CA LEU A 194 -8.35 13.19 -7.32
C LEU A 194 -6.91 13.06 -6.79
N GLY A 195 -6.61 12.01 -6.03
CA GLY A 195 -5.26 11.73 -5.54
C GLY A 195 -4.28 11.40 -6.66
N ASP A 196 -4.72 10.61 -7.66
CA ASP A 196 -3.93 10.26 -8.85
C ASP A 196 -3.64 11.51 -9.67
N SER A 197 -4.67 12.34 -9.99
CA SER A 197 -4.52 13.60 -10.72
C SER A 197 -3.58 14.58 -10.00
N PHE A 198 -3.68 14.67 -8.66
CA PHE A 198 -2.79 15.52 -7.87
C PHE A 198 -1.33 15.07 -7.98
N LEU A 199 -1.09 13.77 -7.82
CA LEU A 199 0.26 13.20 -7.89
C LEU A 199 0.86 13.35 -9.30
N GLU A 200 0.06 13.13 -10.35
CA GLU A 200 0.47 13.31 -11.74
C GLU A 200 0.85 14.77 -12.02
N ASN A 201 0.01 15.73 -11.62
CA ASN A 201 0.28 17.15 -11.79
C ASN A 201 1.53 17.60 -11.02
N LEU A 202 1.75 17.08 -9.81
CA LEU A 202 2.93 17.38 -9.01
C LEU A 202 4.21 16.83 -9.66
N GLN A 203 4.18 15.60 -10.15
CA GLN A 203 5.31 14.98 -10.86
C GLN A 203 5.59 15.64 -12.20
N GLY A 204 4.55 16.08 -12.90
CA GLY A 204 4.60 16.78 -14.18
C GLY A 204 4.78 18.30 -14.09
N MET A 205 4.97 18.89 -12.89
CA MET A 205 4.96 20.34 -12.66
C MET A 205 5.92 21.11 -13.59
N THR A 206 7.14 20.60 -13.80
CA THR A 206 8.12 21.21 -14.69
C THR A 206 7.59 21.27 -16.14
N THR A 207 6.97 20.19 -16.61
CA THR A 207 6.36 20.12 -17.94
C THR A 207 5.21 21.11 -18.06
N LEU A 208 4.33 21.17 -17.06
CA LEU A 208 3.21 22.10 -17.02
C LEU A 208 3.68 23.56 -17.11
N LYS A 209 4.76 23.92 -16.40
CA LYS A 209 5.34 25.27 -16.43
C LYS A 209 5.98 25.59 -17.77
N ILE A 210 6.72 24.66 -18.40
CA ILE A 210 7.34 24.85 -19.72
C ILE A 210 6.28 25.13 -20.78
N TYR A 211 5.17 24.38 -20.76
CA TYR A 211 4.10 24.54 -21.75
C TYR A 211 3.02 25.57 -21.33
N GLN A 212 3.19 26.25 -20.19
CA GLN A 212 2.20 27.20 -19.64
C GLN A 212 0.80 26.58 -19.50
N ALA A 213 0.74 25.28 -19.19
CA ALA A 213 -0.49 24.50 -19.06
C ALA A 213 -0.98 24.37 -17.60
N ASP A 214 -0.31 25.03 -16.66
CA ASP A 214 -0.61 24.97 -15.23
C ASP A 214 -1.99 25.57 -14.89
N GLU A 215 -2.40 26.68 -15.53
CA GLU A 215 -3.75 27.24 -15.32
C GLU A 215 -4.85 26.29 -15.84
N MET A 216 -4.66 25.68 -17.01
CA MET A 216 -5.60 24.70 -17.58
C MET A 216 -5.77 23.51 -16.64
N LYS A 217 -4.66 22.95 -16.14
CA LYS A 217 -4.66 21.82 -15.19
C LYS A 217 -5.23 22.21 -13.82
N ALA A 218 -5.03 23.44 -13.37
CA ALA A 218 -5.64 23.95 -12.12
C ALA A 218 -7.18 24.00 -12.24
N VAL A 219 -7.72 24.42 -13.38
CA VAL A 219 -9.18 24.45 -13.63
C VAL A 219 -9.73 23.02 -13.66
N GLU A 220 -9.09 22.09 -14.37
CA GLU A 220 -9.49 20.67 -14.42
C GLU A 220 -9.51 20.04 -13.01
N MET A 221 -8.47 20.30 -12.23
CA MET A 221 -8.36 19.82 -10.86
C MET A 221 -9.39 20.46 -9.91
N ASP A 222 -9.77 21.73 -10.13
CA ASP A 222 -10.86 22.37 -9.37
C ASP A 222 -12.21 21.70 -9.69
N GLU A 223 -12.48 21.34 -10.95
CA GLU A 223 -13.69 20.60 -11.34
C GLU A 223 -13.75 19.22 -10.65
N GLU A 224 -12.66 18.49 -10.61
CA GLU A 224 -12.56 17.21 -9.91
C GLU A 224 -12.78 17.40 -8.41
N ALA A 225 -12.14 18.40 -7.79
CA ALA A 225 -12.32 18.74 -6.38
C ALA A 225 -13.78 19.14 -6.06
N GLN A 226 -14.44 19.91 -6.95
CA GLN A 226 -15.86 20.24 -6.79
C GLN A 226 -16.75 19.00 -6.90
N ASN A 227 -16.45 18.06 -7.78
CA ASN A 227 -17.18 16.81 -7.89
C ASN A 227 -17.01 15.94 -6.64
N PHE A 228 -15.79 15.86 -6.12
CA PHE A 228 -15.50 15.20 -4.85
C PHE A 228 -16.25 15.87 -3.69
N ARG A 229 -16.21 17.21 -3.60
CA ARG A 229 -16.96 17.98 -2.59
C ARG A 229 -18.46 17.68 -2.63
N LYS A 230 -19.08 17.65 -3.84
CA LYS A 230 -20.51 17.33 -3.97
C LYS A 230 -20.87 15.94 -3.42
N ILE A 231 -20.03 14.96 -3.65
CA ILE A 231 -20.26 13.60 -3.12
C ILE A 231 -20.00 13.54 -1.62
N THR A 232 -18.95 14.19 -1.13
CA THR A 232 -18.66 14.31 0.31
C THR A 232 -19.85 14.93 1.06
N MET A 233 -20.43 16.01 0.53
CA MET A 233 -21.61 16.63 1.13
C MET A 233 -22.84 15.72 1.12
N LYS A 234 -23.04 14.90 0.07
CA LYS A 234 -24.11 13.90 0.04
C LYS A 234 -23.90 12.80 1.09
N VAL A 235 -22.67 12.35 1.28
CA VAL A 235 -22.31 11.37 2.33
C VAL A 235 -22.58 11.96 3.72
N LEU A 236 -22.12 13.18 3.98
CA LEU A 236 -22.35 13.87 5.25
C LEU A 236 -23.86 14.07 5.54
N THR A 237 -24.63 14.55 4.55
CA THR A 237 -26.08 14.71 4.69
C THR A 237 -26.78 13.40 5.02
N MET A 238 -26.39 12.32 4.33
CA MET A 238 -26.92 10.98 4.62
C MET A 238 -26.58 10.54 6.06
N GLN A 239 -25.34 10.74 6.51
CA GLN A 239 -24.90 10.39 7.86
C GLN A 239 -25.66 11.18 8.92
N LEU A 240 -25.76 12.50 8.76
CA LEU A 240 -26.48 13.38 9.70
C LEU A 240 -27.97 13.03 9.78
N ASN A 241 -28.63 12.83 8.64
CA ASN A 241 -30.04 12.44 8.60
C ASN A 241 -30.27 11.08 9.28
N SER A 242 -29.38 10.11 9.01
CA SER A 242 -29.45 8.79 9.66
C SER A 242 -29.27 8.90 11.17
N THR A 243 -28.32 9.70 11.65
CA THR A 243 -28.11 9.93 13.08
C THR A 243 -29.32 10.63 13.71
N SER A 244 -29.91 11.63 13.05
CA SER A 244 -31.12 12.33 13.53
C SER A 244 -32.33 11.37 13.67
N VAL A 245 -32.51 10.45 12.71
CA VAL A 245 -33.57 9.42 12.81
C VAL A 245 -33.31 8.50 14.01
N MET A 246 -32.08 8.08 14.23
CA MET A 246 -31.70 7.25 15.38
C MET A 246 -31.92 7.99 16.71
N ASP A 247 -31.62 9.29 16.76
CA ASP A 247 -31.85 10.13 17.94
C ASP A 247 -33.34 10.26 18.25
N ILE A 248 -34.18 10.47 17.24
CA ILE A 248 -35.64 10.51 17.40
C ILE A 248 -36.17 9.19 17.96
N ILE A 249 -35.70 8.05 17.45
CA ILE A 249 -36.10 6.73 17.93
C ILE A 249 -35.60 6.50 19.37
N ALA A 250 -34.35 6.87 19.69
CA ALA A 250 -33.76 6.68 21.00
C ALA A 250 -34.48 7.51 22.08
N TYR A 251 -34.62 8.81 21.85
CA TYR A 251 -35.29 9.69 22.81
C TYR A 251 -36.82 9.47 22.85
N GLY A 252 -37.43 9.18 21.71
CA GLY A 252 -38.83 8.80 21.63
C GLY A 252 -39.14 7.50 22.37
N GLY A 253 -38.33 6.47 22.17
CA GLY A 253 -38.46 5.22 22.89
C GLY A 253 -38.25 5.35 24.40
N ALA A 254 -37.28 6.14 24.84
CA ALA A 254 -37.08 6.47 26.24
C ALA A 254 -38.28 7.21 26.82
N ALA A 255 -38.81 8.23 26.09
CA ALA A 255 -40.00 8.98 26.52
C ALA A 255 -41.23 8.08 26.68
N VAL A 256 -41.50 7.16 25.74
CA VAL A 256 -42.62 6.20 25.86
C VAL A 256 -42.45 5.32 27.08
N GLY A 257 -41.21 4.83 27.34
CA GLY A 257 -40.90 4.08 28.53
C GLY A 257 -41.12 4.85 29.84
N MET A 258 -40.66 6.10 29.88
CA MET A 258 -40.87 7.01 31.03
C MET A 258 -42.36 7.31 31.28
N ILE A 259 -43.13 7.60 30.23
CA ILE A 259 -44.59 7.83 30.33
C ILE A 259 -45.26 6.55 30.87
N THR A 260 -44.86 5.39 30.38
CA THR A 260 -45.40 4.12 30.88
C THR A 260 -45.08 3.92 32.37
N ALA A 261 -43.85 4.22 32.81
CA ALA A 261 -43.45 4.12 34.22
C ALA A 261 -44.28 5.10 35.11
N ILE A 262 -44.49 6.34 34.67
CA ILE A 262 -45.33 7.31 35.38
C ILE A 262 -46.77 6.81 35.45
N HIS A 263 -47.33 6.28 34.38
CA HIS A 263 -48.68 5.71 34.38
C HIS A 263 -48.82 4.54 35.35
N GLN A 264 -47.82 3.66 35.43
CA GLN A 264 -47.78 2.54 36.39
C GLN A 264 -47.67 3.04 37.85
N TYR A 265 -46.97 4.16 38.08
CA TYR A 265 -46.94 4.81 39.40
C TYR A 265 -48.29 5.37 39.79
N ILE A 266 -48.95 6.13 38.90
CA ILE A 266 -50.28 6.67 39.14
C ILE A 266 -51.31 5.57 39.38
N ALA A 267 -51.18 4.43 38.71
CA ALA A 267 -52.02 3.26 38.92
C ALA A 267 -51.71 2.49 40.22
N GLY A 268 -50.74 2.93 41.03
CA GLY A 268 -50.37 2.30 42.30
C GLY A 268 -49.58 1.00 42.17
N ASN A 269 -49.10 0.65 40.96
CA ASN A 269 -48.40 -0.62 40.71
C ASN A 269 -46.91 -0.59 41.06
N ILE A 270 -46.33 0.59 41.28
CA ILE A 270 -44.91 0.78 41.65
C ILE A 270 -44.75 1.94 42.62
N ALA A 271 -43.74 1.87 43.48
CA ALA A 271 -43.37 2.99 44.36
C ALA A 271 -42.67 4.10 43.57
N ILE A 272 -42.61 5.30 44.13
CA ILE A 272 -42.01 6.47 43.46
C ILE A 272 -40.53 6.26 43.19
N GLY A 273 -39.79 5.62 44.12
CA GLY A 273 -38.40 5.25 43.91
C GLY A 273 -38.20 4.30 42.72
N GLY A 274 -39.11 3.30 42.59
CA GLY A 274 -39.13 2.43 41.42
C GLY A 274 -39.42 3.16 40.11
N ALA A 275 -40.36 4.11 40.10
CA ALA A 275 -40.61 4.95 38.96
C ALA A 275 -39.36 5.80 38.59
N LEU A 276 -38.73 6.42 39.60
CA LEU A 276 -37.51 7.20 39.42
C LEU A 276 -36.35 6.37 38.85
N ILE A 277 -36.17 5.11 39.34
CA ILE A 277 -35.17 4.20 38.81
C ILE A 277 -35.41 3.94 37.31
N ILE A 278 -36.66 3.65 36.91
CA ILE A 278 -37.01 3.43 35.51
C ILE A 278 -36.77 4.70 34.67
N LEU A 279 -37.14 5.89 35.16
CA LEU A 279 -36.93 7.16 34.50
C LEU A 279 -35.44 7.42 34.22
N LEU A 280 -34.57 7.24 35.22
CA LEU A 280 -33.16 7.49 35.14
C LEU A 280 -32.45 6.46 34.25
N LEU A 281 -32.89 5.21 34.22
CA LEU A 281 -32.32 4.14 33.40
C LEU A 281 -32.94 4.02 32.00
N ALA A 282 -34.06 4.66 31.73
CA ALA A 282 -34.74 4.58 30.43
C ALA A 282 -33.84 4.95 29.24
N SER A 283 -33.02 5.98 29.40
CA SER A 283 -32.06 6.40 28.37
C SER A 283 -30.95 5.39 28.13
N GLU A 284 -30.55 4.64 29.17
CA GLU A 284 -29.47 3.64 29.08
C GLU A 284 -29.82 2.42 28.20
N PHE A 285 -31.12 2.17 27.92
CA PHE A 285 -31.52 1.19 26.92
C PHE A 285 -31.09 1.57 25.50
N PHE A 286 -31.05 2.87 25.19
CA PHE A 286 -30.90 3.39 23.83
C PHE A 286 -29.54 3.99 23.57
N ILE A 287 -28.85 4.55 24.59
CA ILE A 287 -27.52 5.17 24.44
C ILE A 287 -26.51 4.23 23.79
N PRO A 288 -26.37 2.94 24.18
CA PRO A 288 -25.43 2.02 23.53
C PRO A 288 -25.71 1.82 22.04
N LEU A 289 -26.97 1.71 21.63
CA LEU A 289 -27.37 1.53 20.24
C LEU A 289 -27.21 2.83 19.42
N ARG A 290 -27.50 3.97 20.01
CA ARG A 290 -27.27 5.28 19.41
C ARG A 290 -25.79 5.48 19.11
N LEU A 291 -24.90 5.16 20.06
CA LEU A 291 -23.45 5.19 19.86
C LEU A 291 -23.02 4.18 18.79
N LEU A 292 -23.60 2.98 18.77
CA LEU A 292 -23.38 2.02 17.72
C LEU A 292 -23.73 2.61 16.34
N GLY A 293 -24.84 3.32 16.23
CA GLY A 293 -25.26 3.99 15.00
C GLY A 293 -24.25 5.04 14.53
N SER A 294 -23.72 5.85 15.44
CA SER A 294 -22.67 6.82 15.12
C SER A 294 -21.39 6.14 14.64
N PHE A 295 -20.95 5.09 15.32
CA PHE A 295 -19.78 4.30 14.92
C PHE A 295 -20.03 3.48 13.65
N PHE A 296 -21.27 3.13 13.32
CA PHE A 296 -21.61 2.39 12.12
C PHE A 296 -21.20 3.14 10.84
N HIS A 297 -21.45 4.46 10.78
CA HIS A 297 -21.08 5.25 9.61
C HIS A 297 -19.57 5.29 9.39
N ILE A 298 -18.79 5.38 10.48
CA ILE A 298 -17.33 5.34 10.41
C ILE A 298 -16.86 3.91 10.06
N ALA A 299 -17.47 2.90 10.65
CA ALA A 299 -17.17 1.50 10.35
C ALA A 299 -17.48 1.13 8.87
N MET A 300 -18.48 1.79 8.26
CA MET A 300 -18.77 1.60 6.83
C MET A 300 -17.61 2.08 5.94
N ASN A 301 -16.95 3.19 6.27
CA ASN A 301 -15.74 3.62 5.59
C ASN A 301 -14.63 2.57 5.73
N GLY A 302 -14.39 2.08 6.94
CA GLY A 302 -13.44 1.00 7.20
C GLY A 302 -13.76 -0.30 6.44
N MET A 303 -15.05 -0.65 6.32
CA MET A 303 -15.45 -1.81 5.53
C MET A 303 -15.19 -1.65 4.03
N ALA A 304 -15.39 -0.44 3.48
CA ALA A 304 -15.07 -0.14 2.09
C ALA A 304 -13.55 -0.18 1.85
N ALA A 305 -12.76 0.42 2.75
CA ALA A 305 -11.31 0.34 2.71
C ALA A 305 -10.80 -1.12 2.83
N SER A 306 -11.44 -1.92 3.69
CA SER A 306 -11.15 -3.36 3.83
C SER A 306 -11.34 -4.12 2.52
N ASP A 307 -12.39 -3.81 1.74
CA ASP A 307 -12.63 -4.49 0.47
C ASP A 307 -11.50 -4.19 -0.53
N LYS A 308 -10.97 -2.96 -0.56
CA LYS A 308 -9.80 -2.59 -1.36
C LYS A 308 -8.51 -3.29 -0.88
N ILE A 309 -8.26 -3.28 0.43
CA ILE A 309 -7.10 -3.96 1.02
C ILE A 309 -7.13 -5.46 0.69
N PHE A 310 -8.28 -6.11 0.84
CA PHE A 310 -8.40 -7.52 0.46
C PHE A 310 -8.28 -7.74 -1.05
N GLY A 311 -8.73 -6.81 -1.89
CA GLY A 311 -8.48 -6.83 -3.33
C GLY A 311 -6.98 -6.92 -3.64
N LEU A 312 -6.16 -6.10 -2.98
CA LEU A 312 -4.70 -6.15 -3.10
C LEU A 312 -4.11 -7.46 -2.55
N LEU A 313 -4.55 -7.90 -1.36
CA LEU A 313 -4.03 -9.12 -0.71
C LEU A 313 -4.40 -10.40 -1.48
N ASP A 314 -5.46 -10.38 -2.27
CA ASP A 314 -5.95 -11.51 -3.07
C ASP A 314 -5.36 -11.56 -4.48
N LEU A 315 -4.59 -10.57 -4.89
CA LEU A 315 -3.87 -10.64 -6.16
C LEU A 315 -3.02 -11.91 -6.18
N GLU A 316 -3.07 -12.61 -7.29
CA GLU A 316 -2.24 -13.80 -7.47
C GLU A 316 -0.77 -13.41 -7.39
N GLU A 317 -0.04 -14.09 -6.53
CA GLU A 317 1.41 -14.03 -6.52
C GLU A 317 1.89 -14.84 -7.71
N GLY A 318 2.79 -14.29 -8.50
CA GLY A 318 3.40 -15.07 -9.56
C GLY A 318 3.96 -16.36 -8.95
N GLU A 319 3.68 -17.50 -9.58
CA GLU A 319 4.22 -18.75 -9.11
C GLU A 319 5.75 -18.63 -9.05
N SER A 320 6.32 -18.68 -7.86
CA SER A 320 7.76 -18.79 -7.65
C SER A 320 8.11 -20.25 -7.80
N GLY A 321 9.10 -20.56 -8.60
CA GLY A 321 9.61 -21.91 -8.71
C GLY A 321 10.11 -22.45 -7.37
N GLU A 322 10.30 -23.76 -7.29
CA GLU A 322 10.81 -24.44 -6.08
C GLU A 322 12.28 -24.86 -6.22
N SER A 323 12.85 -24.72 -7.43
CA SER A 323 14.22 -25.14 -7.73
C SER A 323 15.25 -24.10 -7.31
N LYS A 324 16.41 -24.58 -6.88
CA LYS A 324 17.59 -23.74 -6.69
C LYS A 324 18.18 -23.31 -8.03
N PHE A 325 18.95 -22.22 -8.01
CA PHE A 325 19.70 -21.80 -9.18
C PHE A 325 20.70 -22.88 -9.60
N PRO A 326 20.81 -23.22 -10.91
CA PRO A 326 21.70 -24.25 -11.39
C PRO A 326 23.18 -23.91 -11.11
N GLN A 327 23.99 -24.94 -10.78
CA GLN A 327 25.40 -24.77 -10.55
C GLN A 327 26.17 -25.35 -11.76
N GLY A 328 27.28 -24.72 -12.14
CA GLY A 328 28.13 -25.14 -13.25
C GLY A 328 28.15 -24.13 -14.40
N GLU A 329 28.25 -24.63 -15.64
CA GLU A 329 28.21 -23.77 -16.82
C GLU A 329 26.78 -23.17 -17.00
N LEU A 330 26.69 -21.85 -16.90
CA LEU A 330 25.45 -21.13 -16.98
C LEU A 330 25.15 -20.73 -18.44
N GLU A 331 24.68 -21.71 -19.22
CA GLU A 331 24.14 -21.47 -20.54
C GLU A 331 22.68 -21.02 -20.41
N ILE A 332 22.26 -20.02 -21.19
CA ILE A 332 20.84 -19.60 -21.27
C ILE A 332 20.30 -19.96 -22.64
N SER A 333 19.24 -20.73 -22.70
CA SER A 333 18.56 -21.10 -23.94
C SER A 333 17.11 -20.65 -23.95
N LEU A 334 16.69 -20.05 -25.04
CA LEU A 334 15.31 -19.70 -25.36
C LEU A 334 14.87 -20.52 -26.56
N ASP A 335 13.71 -21.13 -26.48
CA ASP A 335 13.15 -21.94 -27.56
C ASP A 335 11.68 -21.56 -27.79
N ASP A 336 11.40 -21.05 -28.99
CA ASP A 336 10.08 -20.62 -29.47
C ASP A 336 9.30 -19.75 -28.47
N VAL A 337 9.95 -18.70 -27.94
CA VAL A 337 9.39 -17.83 -26.91
C VAL A 337 8.47 -16.80 -27.52
N HIS A 338 7.19 -16.82 -27.09
CA HIS A 338 6.17 -15.84 -27.44
C HIS A 338 5.71 -15.07 -26.22
N PHE A 339 5.47 -13.78 -26.37
CA PHE A 339 4.99 -12.93 -25.26
C PHE A 339 4.16 -11.75 -25.74
N ALA A 340 3.07 -11.46 -25.00
CA ALA A 340 2.21 -10.29 -25.20
C ALA A 340 1.85 -9.68 -23.85
N TYR A 341 1.87 -8.35 -23.72
CA TYR A 341 1.34 -7.66 -22.53
C TYR A 341 -0.20 -7.64 -22.54
N GLU A 342 -0.80 -7.55 -23.73
CA GLU A 342 -2.24 -7.58 -23.96
C GLU A 342 -2.55 -8.68 -24.96
N LYS A 343 -3.72 -9.31 -24.84
CA LYS A 343 -4.10 -10.50 -25.66
C LYS A 343 -4.02 -10.28 -27.18
N ASP A 344 -4.14 -9.03 -27.63
CA ASP A 344 -4.23 -8.72 -29.07
C ASP A 344 -2.91 -8.18 -29.66
N ARG A 345 -1.85 -8.02 -28.86
CA ARG A 345 -0.57 -7.45 -29.31
C ARG A 345 0.62 -8.27 -28.86
N GLU A 346 1.03 -9.20 -29.70
CA GLU A 346 2.23 -9.99 -29.48
C GLU A 346 3.51 -9.17 -29.70
N ILE A 347 4.40 -9.18 -28.71
CA ILE A 347 5.67 -8.43 -28.70
C ILE A 347 6.84 -9.32 -29.09
N LEU A 348 6.88 -10.56 -28.58
CA LEU A 348 7.87 -11.57 -29.00
C LEU A 348 7.15 -12.69 -29.73
N LYS A 349 7.68 -13.06 -30.90
CA LYS A 349 7.00 -13.92 -31.88
C LYS A 349 7.89 -15.10 -32.25
N GLY A 350 8.06 -16.06 -31.32
CA GLY A 350 8.87 -17.26 -31.57
C GLY A 350 10.38 -16.96 -31.51
N ILE A 351 10.86 -16.41 -30.39
CA ILE A 351 12.26 -16.11 -30.18
C ILE A 351 13.02 -17.39 -29.80
N THR A 352 14.00 -17.76 -30.61
CA THR A 352 14.93 -18.83 -30.32
C THR A 352 16.35 -18.27 -30.30
N MET A 353 17.05 -18.42 -29.16
CA MET A 353 18.40 -17.91 -28.93
C MET A 353 19.16 -18.82 -28.00
N ASN A 354 20.50 -18.81 -28.11
CA ASN A 354 21.38 -19.53 -27.20
C ASN A 354 22.56 -18.65 -26.74
N PHE A 355 22.77 -18.54 -25.42
CA PHE A 355 23.81 -17.74 -24.82
C PHE A 355 24.79 -18.66 -24.10
N PRO A 356 25.98 -18.89 -24.67
CA PRO A 356 27.01 -19.69 -24.03
C PRO A 356 27.46 -19.09 -22.69
N ALA A 357 27.94 -19.94 -21.78
CA ALA A 357 28.49 -19.48 -20.50
C ALA A 357 29.65 -18.48 -20.72
N ASN A 358 29.75 -17.49 -19.85
CA ASN A 358 30.79 -16.45 -19.86
C ASN A 358 30.94 -15.75 -21.22
N SER A 359 29.85 -15.49 -21.90
CA SER A 359 29.82 -14.79 -23.19
C SER A 359 29.29 -13.36 -23.07
N PHE A 360 29.73 -12.50 -23.99
CA PHE A 360 29.22 -11.15 -24.17
C PHE A 360 28.21 -11.11 -25.31
N ILE A 361 26.93 -11.14 -24.95
CA ILE A 361 25.82 -11.16 -25.89
C ILE A 361 25.18 -9.77 -25.98
N SER A 362 24.98 -9.28 -27.18
CA SER A 362 24.34 -7.99 -27.40
C SER A 362 23.02 -8.10 -28.17
N PHE A 363 22.04 -7.32 -27.75
CA PHE A 363 20.75 -7.18 -28.41
C PHE A 363 20.61 -5.79 -29.01
N VAL A 364 20.41 -5.74 -30.32
CA VAL A 364 20.26 -4.49 -31.08
C VAL A 364 18.97 -4.51 -31.91
N GLY A 365 18.53 -3.33 -32.32
CA GLY A 365 17.32 -3.17 -33.13
C GLY A 365 16.55 -1.89 -32.81
N GLU A 366 15.53 -1.61 -33.58
CA GLU A 366 14.69 -0.42 -33.41
C GLU A 366 14.00 -0.38 -32.04
N SER A 367 13.59 0.81 -31.60
CA SER A 367 12.82 0.93 -30.36
C SER A 367 11.48 0.17 -30.49
N GLY A 368 11.09 -0.56 -29.44
CA GLY A 368 9.85 -1.33 -29.43
C GLY A 368 9.93 -2.72 -30.08
N CYS A 369 11.09 -3.19 -30.57
CA CYS A 369 11.21 -4.53 -31.16
C CYS A 369 11.27 -5.68 -30.16
N GLY A 370 11.18 -5.43 -28.82
CA GLY A 370 11.06 -6.47 -27.80
C GLY A 370 12.32 -6.69 -26.91
N LYS A 371 13.41 -5.94 -27.07
CA LYS A 371 14.68 -6.12 -26.29
C LYS A 371 14.48 -6.05 -24.78
N SER A 372 13.87 -4.99 -24.28
CA SER A 372 13.63 -4.83 -22.82
C SER A 372 12.56 -5.80 -22.30
N THR A 373 11.64 -6.27 -23.17
CA THR A 373 10.69 -7.33 -22.86
C THR A 373 11.42 -8.66 -22.65
N LEU A 374 12.39 -8.98 -23.51
CA LEU A 374 13.26 -10.14 -23.37
C LEU A 374 14.04 -10.10 -22.05
N ALA A 375 14.68 -8.96 -21.74
CA ALA A 375 15.35 -8.76 -20.45
C ALA A 375 14.38 -8.89 -19.25
N GLY A 376 13.12 -8.52 -19.42
CA GLY A 376 12.07 -8.72 -18.43
C GLY A 376 11.70 -10.19 -18.20
N ILE A 377 11.70 -11.01 -19.26
CA ILE A 377 11.49 -12.46 -19.16
C ILE A 377 12.68 -13.12 -18.46
N LEU A 378 13.91 -12.80 -18.87
CA LEU A 378 15.14 -13.34 -18.27
C LEU A 378 15.30 -13.01 -16.78
N THR A 379 14.69 -11.92 -16.32
CA THR A 379 14.65 -11.56 -14.89
C THR A 379 13.36 -12.02 -14.19
N ALA A 380 12.58 -12.92 -14.79
CA ALA A 380 11.28 -13.40 -14.32
C ALA A 380 10.27 -12.29 -13.97
N ARG A 381 10.50 -11.05 -14.44
CA ARG A 381 9.58 -9.93 -14.26
C ARG A 381 8.37 -10.05 -15.18
N ASN A 382 8.57 -10.47 -16.43
CA ASN A 382 7.51 -10.71 -17.39
C ASN A 382 7.22 -12.21 -17.41
N ARG A 383 6.12 -12.62 -16.82
CA ARG A 383 5.64 -14.01 -16.75
C ARG A 383 4.51 -14.22 -17.76
N GLY A 384 4.12 -15.47 -17.98
CA GLY A 384 3.01 -15.80 -18.91
C GLY A 384 3.42 -15.85 -20.38
N TYR A 385 4.72 -15.97 -20.69
CA TYR A 385 5.22 -16.33 -22.01
C TYR A 385 4.90 -17.80 -22.33
N THR A 386 4.86 -18.14 -23.62
CA THR A 386 4.86 -19.54 -24.10
C THR A 386 6.21 -19.87 -24.72
N GLY A 387 6.51 -21.15 -24.90
CA GLY A 387 7.84 -21.60 -25.25
C GLY A 387 8.64 -21.97 -23.99
N SER A 388 9.98 -22.04 -24.10
CA SER A 388 10.87 -22.48 -23.01
C SER A 388 12.03 -21.51 -22.84
N VAL A 389 12.33 -21.12 -21.59
CA VAL A 389 13.50 -20.32 -21.23
C VAL A 389 14.24 -21.05 -20.12
N LYS A 390 15.47 -21.50 -20.39
CA LYS A 390 16.25 -22.29 -19.44
C LYS A 390 17.58 -21.63 -19.12
N ILE A 391 18.01 -21.79 -17.87
CA ILE A 391 19.33 -21.40 -17.37
C ILE A 391 20.00 -22.68 -16.85
N GLY A 392 21.16 -23.07 -17.39
CA GLY A 392 21.82 -24.30 -17.01
C GLY A 392 20.93 -25.55 -17.12
N GLY A 393 20.00 -25.57 -18.11
CA GLY A 393 19.04 -26.63 -18.35
C GLY A 393 17.78 -26.62 -17.48
N VAL A 394 17.68 -25.74 -16.47
CA VAL A 394 16.48 -25.56 -15.61
C VAL A 394 15.61 -24.45 -16.16
N ASP A 395 14.30 -24.69 -16.27
CA ASP A 395 13.36 -23.65 -16.72
C ASP A 395 13.32 -22.51 -15.71
N ILE A 396 13.34 -21.27 -16.21
CA ILE A 396 13.39 -20.08 -15.36
C ILE A 396 12.12 -19.94 -14.47
N SER A 397 11.01 -20.48 -14.91
CA SER A 397 9.76 -20.52 -14.14
C SER A 397 9.85 -21.44 -12.92
N ASP A 398 10.72 -22.46 -12.98
CA ASP A 398 10.92 -23.43 -11.90
C ASP A 398 11.95 -22.95 -10.87
N ILE A 399 12.73 -21.89 -11.17
CA ILE A 399 13.75 -21.36 -10.26
C ILE A 399 13.09 -20.42 -9.24
N MET A 400 13.45 -20.56 -7.96
CA MET A 400 13.01 -19.63 -6.92
C MET A 400 13.46 -18.20 -7.26
N GLU A 401 12.56 -17.22 -7.10
CA GLU A 401 12.83 -15.83 -7.47
C GLU A 401 14.02 -15.22 -6.72
N ASN A 402 14.16 -15.52 -5.42
CA ASN A 402 15.29 -15.08 -4.61
C ASN A 402 16.64 -15.70 -5.08
N GLU A 403 16.62 -16.95 -5.53
CA GLU A 403 17.79 -17.60 -6.13
C GLU A 403 18.16 -16.94 -7.46
N LEU A 404 17.18 -16.68 -8.32
CA LEU A 404 17.40 -15.98 -9.57
C LEU A 404 17.99 -14.58 -9.35
N MET A 405 17.40 -13.78 -8.44
CA MET A 405 17.84 -12.43 -8.13
C MET A 405 19.23 -12.39 -7.46
N SER A 406 19.62 -13.44 -6.72
CA SER A 406 20.97 -13.53 -6.12
C SER A 406 22.07 -13.88 -7.13
N HIS A 407 21.71 -14.39 -8.31
CA HIS A 407 22.66 -14.80 -9.36
C HIS A 407 22.58 -13.94 -10.63
N MET A 408 21.67 -12.97 -10.68
CA MET A 408 21.46 -12.13 -11.85
C MET A 408 21.29 -10.68 -11.46
N THR A 409 22.08 -9.77 -12.03
CA THR A 409 21.99 -8.32 -11.77
C THR A 409 21.56 -7.59 -13.03
N LYS A 410 20.47 -6.80 -12.92
CA LYS A 410 20.01 -5.93 -14.00
C LYS A 410 20.33 -4.46 -13.71
N ILE A 411 21.02 -3.80 -14.64
CA ILE A 411 21.37 -2.40 -14.60
C ILE A 411 20.63 -1.70 -15.74
N THR A 412 19.83 -0.67 -15.43
CA THR A 412 19.06 0.12 -16.40
C THR A 412 19.57 1.56 -16.45
N HIS A 413 19.22 2.31 -17.49
CA HIS A 413 19.54 3.75 -17.58
C HIS A 413 18.97 4.57 -16.41
N ASN A 414 17.89 4.11 -15.76
CA ASN A 414 17.23 4.74 -14.63
C ASN A 414 17.38 3.90 -13.34
N SER A 415 18.57 3.34 -13.09
CA SER A 415 18.81 2.60 -11.85
C SER A 415 18.54 3.48 -10.63
N TYR A 416 17.66 3.02 -9.74
CA TYR A 416 17.21 3.81 -8.60
C TYR A 416 18.29 3.92 -7.53
N LEU A 417 18.57 5.15 -7.11
CA LEU A 417 19.41 5.45 -5.95
C LEU A 417 18.54 5.98 -4.82
N PHE A 418 18.75 5.47 -3.63
CA PHE A 418 17.99 5.87 -2.47
C PHE A 418 18.61 7.11 -1.80
N ALA A 419 17.78 7.99 -1.27
CA ALA A 419 18.24 9.09 -0.42
C ALA A 419 19.00 8.52 0.79
N GLY A 420 20.12 9.15 1.14
CA GLY A 420 21.04 8.67 2.18
C GLY A 420 22.48 8.77 1.71
N THR A 421 23.39 8.05 2.34
CA THR A 421 24.82 8.10 2.00
C THR A 421 25.18 7.15 0.86
N VAL A 422 26.31 7.39 0.19
CA VAL A 422 26.91 6.45 -0.78
C VAL A 422 27.13 5.10 -0.12
N LYS A 423 27.62 5.08 1.14
CA LYS A 423 27.82 3.86 1.92
C LYS A 423 26.52 3.05 2.08
N GLU A 424 25.42 3.71 2.42
CA GLU A 424 24.12 3.03 2.58
C GLU A 424 23.63 2.44 1.26
N ASN A 425 23.79 3.16 0.16
CA ASN A 425 23.44 2.65 -1.17
C ASN A 425 24.29 1.43 -1.60
N LEU A 426 25.58 1.41 -1.30
CA LEU A 426 26.45 0.26 -1.58
C LEU A 426 26.12 -0.93 -0.68
N ARG A 427 25.84 -0.71 0.60
CA ARG A 427 25.48 -1.76 1.56
C ARG A 427 24.16 -2.47 1.24
N MET A 428 23.32 -1.91 0.41
CA MET A 428 22.14 -2.65 -0.10
C MET A 428 22.52 -3.88 -0.91
N ALA A 429 23.66 -3.84 -1.62
CA ALA A 429 24.18 -4.98 -2.36
C ALA A 429 24.91 -5.99 -1.45
N LYS A 430 25.71 -5.49 -0.50
CA LYS A 430 26.48 -6.30 0.44
C LYS A 430 26.50 -5.63 1.82
N PRO A 431 25.59 -6.04 2.75
CA PRO A 431 25.44 -5.40 4.06
C PRO A 431 26.72 -5.32 4.88
N ASP A 432 27.55 -6.37 4.79
CA ASP A 432 28.80 -6.51 5.55
C ASP A 432 30.04 -6.03 4.76
N ALA A 433 29.84 -5.29 3.66
CA ALA A 433 30.95 -4.80 2.85
C ALA A 433 31.90 -3.93 3.69
N SER A 434 33.19 -4.21 3.59
CA SER A 434 34.25 -3.41 4.21
C SER A 434 34.40 -2.06 3.50
N LYS A 435 35.09 -1.13 4.14
CA LYS A 435 35.39 0.17 3.53
C LYS A 435 36.25 -0.02 2.27
N GLU A 436 37.22 -0.92 2.34
CA GLU A 436 38.16 -1.22 1.27
C GLU A 436 37.43 -1.80 0.05
N GLU A 437 36.53 -2.74 0.24
CA GLU A 437 35.72 -3.32 -0.85
C GLU A 437 34.86 -2.25 -1.53
N MET A 438 34.25 -1.37 -0.75
CA MET A 438 33.44 -0.26 -1.29
C MET A 438 34.29 0.74 -2.08
N GLU A 439 35.48 1.11 -1.56
CA GLU A 439 36.41 2.02 -2.26
C GLU A 439 36.97 1.37 -3.53
N GLU A 440 37.26 0.06 -3.54
CA GLU A 440 37.74 -0.67 -4.71
C GLU A 440 36.70 -0.63 -5.86
N VAL A 441 35.45 -0.92 -5.60
CA VAL A 441 34.41 -0.87 -6.65
C VAL A 441 34.15 0.56 -7.13
N LEU A 442 34.27 1.56 -6.25
CA LEU A 442 34.17 2.98 -6.63
C LEU A 442 35.36 3.44 -7.47
N GLU A 443 36.54 2.88 -7.23
CA GLU A 443 37.74 3.13 -8.06
C GLU A 443 37.58 2.52 -9.44
N LYS A 444 37.10 1.27 -9.54
CA LYS A 444 36.84 0.58 -10.81
C LYS A 444 35.88 1.37 -11.74
N VAL A 445 34.93 2.08 -11.16
CA VAL A 445 34.00 2.92 -11.93
C VAL A 445 34.44 4.39 -11.99
N ASN A 446 35.67 4.71 -11.59
CA ASN A 446 36.24 6.07 -11.57
C ASN A 446 35.34 7.12 -10.87
N LEU A 447 34.76 6.75 -9.73
CA LEU A 447 33.92 7.63 -8.92
C LEU A 447 34.58 8.01 -7.57
N LEU A 448 35.59 7.23 -7.13
CA LEU A 448 36.24 7.39 -5.83
C LEU A 448 36.92 8.76 -5.67
N ALA A 449 37.63 9.23 -6.70
CA ALA A 449 38.31 10.53 -6.66
C ALA A 449 37.32 11.68 -6.43
N PHE A 450 36.24 11.70 -7.19
CA PHE A 450 35.16 12.67 -7.03
C PHE A 450 34.55 12.64 -5.62
N LEU A 451 34.32 11.46 -5.08
CA LEU A 451 33.75 11.32 -3.74
C LEU A 451 34.73 11.77 -2.64
N LYS A 452 36.05 11.56 -2.81
CA LYS A 452 37.08 12.00 -1.86
C LYS A 452 37.20 13.51 -1.79
N GLU A 453 36.83 14.25 -2.85
CA GLU A 453 36.74 15.71 -2.85
C GLU A 453 35.53 16.22 -2.05
N GLN A 454 34.59 15.35 -1.72
CA GLN A 454 33.44 15.60 -0.87
C GLN A 454 33.64 14.88 0.49
N ASP A 455 32.61 14.17 0.98
CA ASP A 455 32.64 13.44 2.24
C ASP A 455 32.95 11.94 2.07
N GLY A 456 33.54 11.52 0.94
CA GLY A 456 33.85 10.13 0.62
C GLY A 456 32.61 9.23 0.62
N LEU A 457 32.68 8.11 1.35
CA LEU A 457 31.53 7.20 1.51
C LEU A 457 30.33 7.81 2.27
N GLN A 458 30.55 8.92 3.01
CA GLN A 458 29.49 9.64 3.74
C GLN A 458 28.82 10.72 2.88
N THR A 459 29.25 10.91 1.63
CA THR A 459 28.61 11.83 0.70
C THR A 459 27.11 11.51 0.59
N VAL A 460 26.26 12.51 0.81
CA VAL A 460 24.81 12.36 0.87
C VAL A 460 24.20 12.46 -0.53
N LEU A 461 23.36 11.52 -0.89
CA LEU A 461 22.50 11.55 -2.06
C LEU A 461 21.12 12.10 -1.68
N SER A 462 20.61 13.02 -2.51
CA SER A 462 19.21 13.42 -2.47
C SER A 462 18.31 12.30 -3.00
N GLU A 463 17.00 12.48 -2.93
CA GLU A 463 16.04 11.55 -3.54
C GLU A 463 16.41 11.30 -5.02
N ARG A 464 16.47 10.01 -5.41
CA ARG A 464 16.90 9.55 -6.74
C ARG A 464 18.32 9.97 -7.15
N GLY A 465 19.12 10.48 -6.21
CA GLY A 465 20.49 10.99 -6.49
C GLY A 465 20.51 12.21 -7.41
N GLU A 466 19.51 13.09 -7.36
CA GLU A 466 19.38 14.24 -8.26
C GLU A 466 20.52 15.27 -8.12
N ASN A 467 21.22 15.24 -7.00
CA ASN A 467 22.43 16.04 -6.78
C ASN A 467 23.68 15.49 -7.50
N PHE A 468 23.61 14.30 -8.12
CA PHE A 468 24.67 13.72 -8.94
C PHE A 468 24.34 13.89 -10.43
N SER A 469 25.37 14.02 -11.28
CA SER A 469 25.19 13.98 -12.74
C SER A 469 24.64 12.62 -13.21
N GLY A 470 24.09 12.55 -14.42
CA GLY A 470 23.61 11.29 -15.01
C GLY A 470 24.68 10.21 -15.02
N GLY A 471 25.90 10.56 -15.46
CA GLY A 471 27.04 9.63 -15.48
C GLY A 471 27.49 9.21 -14.07
N GLN A 472 27.49 10.11 -13.09
CA GLN A 472 27.82 9.77 -11.70
C GLN A 472 26.81 8.83 -11.09
N ARG A 473 25.50 9.05 -11.32
CA ARG A 473 24.44 8.14 -10.88
C ARG A 473 24.61 6.74 -11.46
N GLN A 474 24.87 6.68 -12.76
CA GLN A 474 25.02 5.39 -13.46
C GLN A 474 26.28 4.64 -13.00
N ARG A 475 27.40 5.35 -12.78
CA ARG A 475 28.63 4.77 -12.23
C ARG A 475 28.43 4.26 -10.80
N LEU A 476 27.67 4.97 -9.95
CA LEU A 476 27.35 4.50 -8.61
C LEU A 476 26.44 3.25 -8.63
N ALA A 477 25.47 3.21 -9.54
CA ALA A 477 24.63 2.03 -9.75
C ALA A 477 25.46 0.82 -10.22
N LEU A 478 26.42 1.04 -11.10
CA LEU A 478 27.38 0.02 -11.55
C LEU A 478 28.28 -0.45 -10.39
N ALA A 479 28.84 0.48 -9.58
CA ALA A 479 29.62 0.12 -8.40
C ALA A 479 28.83 -0.78 -7.44
N ARG A 480 27.54 -0.47 -7.20
CA ARG A 480 26.64 -1.30 -6.39
C ARG A 480 26.46 -2.69 -7.00
N ALA A 481 26.32 -2.78 -8.31
CA ALA A 481 26.20 -4.06 -9.03
C ALA A 481 27.49 -4.89 -8.96
N LEU A 482 28.66 -4.25 -9.11
CA LEU A 482 29.96 -4.90 -8.95
C LEU A 482 30.19 -5.44 -7.54
N LEU A 483 29.73 -4.73 -6.53
CA LEU A 483 29.83 -5.16 -5.13
C LEU A 483 28.94 -6.37 -4.82
N PHE A 484 27.81 -6.50 -5.54
CA PHE A 484 26.90 -7.65 -5.43
C PHE A 484 27.47 -8.91 -6.09
N ASP A 485 28.26 -8.74 -7.15
CA ASP A 485 29.07 -9.75 -7.83
C ASP A 485 28.33 -11.02 -8.27
N THR A 486 27.36 -10.86 -9.16
CA THR A 486 26.60 -11.99 -9.72
C THR A 486 27.29 -12.63 -10.94
N PRO A 487 27.00 -13.91 -11.29
CA PRO A 487 27.52 -14.54 -12.49
C PRO A 487 26.94 -14.01 -13.80
N ILE A 488 25.73 -13.44 -13.77
CA ILE A 488 25.03 -12.92 -14.96
C ILE A 488 24.69 -11.45 -14.75
N TYR A 489 25.08 -10.60 -15.72
CA TYR A 489 24.75 -9.18 -15.75
C TYR A 489 23.90 -8.85 -16.97
N ILE A 490 22.81 -8.12 -16.75
CA ILE A 490 21.94 -7.59 -17.81
C ILE A 490 22.05 -6.06 -17.80
N PHE A 491 22.62 -5.50 -18.84
CA PHE A 491 22.69 -4.06 -19.05
C PHE A 491 21.59 -3.64 -20.05
N ASP A 492 20.55 -2.99 -19.54
CA ASP A 492 19.42 -2.54 -20.35
C ASP A 492 19.53 -1.01 -20.57
N GLU A 493 20.12 -0.62 -21.70
CA GLU A 493 20.39 0.79 -22.05
C GLU A 493 21.24 1.53 -20.99
N ALA A 494 22.12 0.83 -20.28
CA ALA A 494 22.86 1.35 -19.14
C ALA A 494 23.81 2.52 -19.49
N THR A 495 24.11 2.73 -20.75
CA THR A 495 24.98 3.84 -21.23
C THR A 495 24.20 4.96 -21.91
N SER A 496 22.86 4.93 -21.88
CA SER A 496 22.02 5.96 -22.51
C SER A 496 21.96 7.22 -21.66
N ASN A 497 21.90 8.39 -22.31
CA ASN A 497 21.74 9.71 -21.68
C ASN A 497 22.88 10.12 -20.72
N ILE A 498 24.09 9.62 -20.93
CA ILE A 498 25.30 10.02 -20.20
C ILE A 498 26.33 10.62 -21.15
N ASP A 499 27.30 11.34 -20.59
CA ASP A 499 28.41 11.91 -21.33
C ASP A 499 29.35 10.81 -21.89
N MET A 500 30.06 11.13 -22.98
CA MET A 500 30.91 10.16 -23.68
C MET A 500 32.01 9.59 -22.77
N GLU A 501 32.58 10.39 -21.88
CA GLU A 501 33.63 9.95 -20.95
C GLU A 501 33.08 8.90 -19.97
N SER A 502 31.92 9.16 -19.38
CA SER A 502 31.24 8.19 -18.49
C SER A 502 30.83 6.91 -19.24
N GLU A 503 30.39 7.03 -20.50
CA GLU A 503 30.04 5.88 -21.34
C GLU A 503 31.25 4.99 -21.60
N GLU A 504 32.39 5.57 -22.02
CA GLU A 504 33.61 4.81 -22.28
C GLU A 504 34.12 4.09 -21.03
N MET A 505 34.08 4.76 -19.87
CA MET A 505 34.43 4.14 -18.59
C MET A 505 33.54 2.92 -18.26
N ILE A 506 32.23 3.08 -18.41
CA ILE A 506 31.27 1.99 -18.16
C ILE A 506 31.54 0.82 -19.15
N MET A 507 31.76 1.13 -20.43
CA MET A 507 32.05 0.09 -21.42
C MET A 507 33.35 -0.65 -21.13
N ASN A 508 34.37 0.03 -20.62
CA ASN A 508 35.62 -0.63 -20.21
C ASN A 508 35.38 -1.62 -19.04
N VAL A 509 34.57 -1.23 -18.06
CA VAL A 509 34.18 -2.14 -16.97
C VAL A 509 33.39 -3.33 -17.51
N ILE A 510 32.46 -3.14 -18.43
CA ILE A 510 31.67 -4.22 -19.05
C ILE A 510 32.58 -5.20 -19.80
N ARG A 511 33.56 -4.70 -20.58
CA ARG A 511 34.53 -5.54 -21.27
C ARG A 511 35.42 -6.36 -20.31
N GLU A 512 35.78 -5.79 -19.17
CA GLU A 512 36.53 -6.54 -18.15
C GLU A 512 35.67 -7.63 -17.50
N LEU A 513 34.40 -7.32 -17.19
CA LEU A 513 33.46 -8.29 -16.63
C LEU A 513 33.18 -9.44 -17.60
N SER A 514 33.08 -9.17 -18.90
CA SER A 514 32.76 -10.20 -19.92
C SER A 514 33.80 -11.30 -20.02
N LYS A 515 35.04 -11.11 -19.50
CA LYS A 515 36.06 -12.13 -19.45
C LYS A 515 35.75 -13.29 -18.50
N THR A 516 34.89 -13.05 -17.50
CA THR A 516 34.63 -14.01 -16.42
C THR A 516 33.15 -14.19 -16.09
N LYS A 517 32.30 -13.34 -16.61
CA LYS A 517 30.87 -13.31 -16.34
C LYS A 517 30.06 -13.32 -17.64
N MET A 518 28.83 -13.79 -17.59
CA MET A 518 27.92 -13.66 -18.72
C MET A 518 27.35 -12.24 -18.75
N ILE A 519 27.47 -11.57 -19.88
CA ILE A 519 26.97 -10.22 -20.10
C ILE A 519 25.88 -10.24 -21.17
N LEU A 520 24.70 -9.76 -20.82
CA LEU A 520 23.59 -9.51 -21.74
C LEU A 520 23.42 -8.00 -21.87
N PHE A 521 23.76 -7.46 -23.04
CA PHE A 521 23.85 -6.02 -23.26
C PHE A 521 22.85 -5.52 -24.29
N ILE A 522 21.92 -4.69 -23.85
CA ILE A 522 20.96 -4.02 -24.74
C ILE A 522 21.45 -2.61 -24.99
N SER A 523 21.69 -2.26 -26.24
CA SER A 523 22.16 -0.94 -26.63
C SER A 523 21.47 -0.43 -27.89
N HIS A 524 21.24 0.88 -27.90
CA HIS A 524 20.88 1.63 -29.11
C HIS A 524 22.11 2.14 -29.86
N ARG A 525 23.31 2.14 -29.23
CA ARG A 525 24.56 2.54 -29.86
C ARG A 525 25.33 1.30 -30.34
N LEU A 526 25.40 1.16 -31.65
CA LEU A 526 26.02 -0.01 -32.29
C LEU A 526 27.55 -0.02 -32.15
N SER A 527 28.18 1.16 -31.90
CA SER A 527 29.62 1.23 -31.57
C SER A 527 29.98 0.44 -30.31
N ASN A 528 29.04 0.28 -29.36
CA ASN A 528 29.29 -0.40 -28.09
C ASN A 528 29.16 -1.93 -28.16
N VAL A 529 28.63 -2.47 -29.26
CA VAL A 529 28.38 -3.92 -29.41
C VAL A 529 29.39 -4.59 -30.34
N VAL A 530 30.34 -3.86 -30.88
CA VAL A 530 31.31 -4.37 -31.86
C VAL A 530 32.18 -5.53 -31.28
N ASP A 531 32.47 -5.45 -30.00
CA ASP A 531 33.33 -6.45 -29.30
C ASP A 531 32.53 -7.64 -28.74
N SER A 532 31.22 -7.75 -29.05
CA SER A 532 30.37 -8.84 -28.55
C SER A 532 30.68 -10.18 -29.25
N ASP A 533 30.64 -11.26 -28.50
CA ASP A 533 30.79 -12.61 -29.02
C ASP A 533 29.65 -12.98 -29.98
N CYS A 534 28.44 -12.52 -29.66
CA CYS A 534 27.29 -12.66 -30.54
C CYS A 534 26.38 -11.43 -30.42
N ILE A 535 25.88 -10.96 -31.55
CA ILE A 535 24.91 -9.88 -31.68
C ILE A 535 23.63 -10.45 -32.25
N TYR A 536 22.52 -10.28 -31.53
CA TYR A 536 21.18 -10.59 -32.02
C TYR A 536 20.50 -9.31 -32.48
N MET A 537 20.25 -9.21 -33.80
CA MET A 537 19.48 -8.14 -34.39
C MET A 537 17.99 -8.48 -34.33
N MET A 538 17.26 -7.75 -33.48
CA MET A 538 15.82 -7.94 -33.31
C MET A 538 15.04 -6.95 -34.19
N LYS A 539 14.00 -7.45 -34.86
CA LYS A 539 13.07 -6.64 -35.66
C LYS A 539 11.66 -7.20 -35.54
N ASP A 540 10.69 -6.33 -35.26
CA ASP A 540 9.26 -6.69 -35.19
C ASP A 540 8.91 -7.91 -34.30
N GLY A 541 9.69 -8.12 -33.23
CA GLY A 541 9.49 -9.21 -32.29
C GLY A 541 10.14 -10.53 -32.66
N ILE A 542 10.98 -10.58 -33.69
CA ILE A 542 11.74 -11.77 -34.11
C ILE A 542 13.25 -11.50 -34.16
N VAL A 543 14.05 -12.55 -34.15
CA VAL A 543 15.49 -12.49 -34.45
C VAL A 543 15.65 -12.41 -35.98
N ALA A 544 16.06 -11.27 -36.50
CA ALA A 544 16.27 -11.08 -37.92
C ALA A 544 17.64 -11.56 -38.37
N GLU A 545 18.68 -11.34 -37.56
CA GLU A 545 20.07 -11.71 -37.84
C GLU A 545 20.80 -12.01 -36.55
N GLU A 546 21.76 -12.92 -36.62
CA GLU A 546 22.66 -13.25 -35.52
C GLU A 546 24.10 -13.48 -36.00
N GLY A 547 25.09 -13.22 -35.13
CA GLY A 547 26.50 -13.45 -35.40
C GLY A 547 27.41 -12.37 -34.82
N THR A 548 28.72 -12.47 -35.12
CA THR A 548 29.69 -11.44 -34.74
C THR A 548 29.52 -10.17 -35.60
N HIS A 549 30.04 -9.04 -35.12
CA HIS A 549 30.03 -7.78 -35.86
C HIS A 549 30.54 -7.94 -37.30
N GLU A 550 31.72 -8.61 -37.47
CA GLU A 550 32.31 -8.83 -38.79
C GLU A 550 31.43 -9.69 -39.71
N HIS A 551 30.78 -10.72 -39.15
CA HIS A 551 29.89 -11.59 -39.91
C HIS A 551 28.66 -10.81 -40.40
N LEU A 552 28.03 -10.04 -39.51
CA LEU A 552 26.85 -9.27 -39.83
C LEU A 552 27.12 -8.13 -40.82
N MET A 553 28.28 -7.48 -40.73
CA MET A 553 28.72 -6.46 -41.70
C MET A 553 28.94 -7.05 -43.11
N ARG A 554 29.47 -8.30 -43.21
CA ARG A 554 29.62 -9.01 -44.50
C ARG A 554 28.31 -9.44 -45.11
N LYS A 555 27.30 -9.75 -44.28
CA LYS A 555 25.98 -10.24 -44.71
C LYS A 555 25.17 -9.16 -45.43
N LYS A 556 25.51 -7.89 -45.23
CA LYS A 556 24.84 -6.71 -45.83
C LYS A 556 23.33 -6.65 -45.55
N GLY A 557 22.94 -7.03 -44.36
CA GLY A 557 21.55 -7.10 -43.91
C GLY A 557 21.08 -5.90 -43.10
N ALA A 558 20.08 -6.14 -42.27
CA ALA A 558 19.47 -5.09 -41.43
C ALA A 558 20.47 -4.50 -40.42
N TYR A 559 21.36 -5.31 -39.87
CA TYR A 559 22.39 -4.86 -38.95
C TYR A 559 23.35 -3.86 -39.62
N GLN A 560 23.90 -4.17 -40.79
CA GLN A 560 24.80 -3.27 -41.50
C GLN A 560 24.09 -1.96 -41.84
N HIS A 561 22.86 -2.04 -42.35
CA HIS A 561 22.10 -0.82 -42.71
C HIS A 561 21.90 0.08 -41.47
N LEU A 562 21.58 -0.50 -40.32
CA LEU A 562 21.40 0.25 -39.09
C LEU A 562 22.72 0.87 -38.60
N PHE A 563 23.83 0.10 -38.70
CA PHE A 563 25.18 0.54 -38.32
C PHE A 563 25.67 1.71 -39.18
N ASP A 564 25.54 1.59 -40.50
CA ASP A 564 25.97 2.63 -41.43
C ASP A 564 25.15 3.91 -41.26
N LYS A 565 23.84 3.80 -41.09
CA LYS A 565 22.96 4.93 -40.80
C LYS A 565 23.31 5.63 -39.50
N GLN A 566 23.62 4.89 -38.45
CA GLN A 566 24.04 5.49 -37.18
C GLN A 566 25.39 6.19 -37.28
N LYS A 567 26.37 5.57 -37.93
CA LYS A 567 27.67 6.15 -38.16
C LYS A 567 27.61 7.44 -39.01
N GLU A 568 26.73 7.49 -40.00
CA GLU A 568 26.47 8.67 -40.78
C GLU A 568 25.91 9.81 -39.93
N LEU A 569 24.93 9.53 -39.06
CA LEU A 569 24.37 10.51 -38.14
C LEU A 569 25.40 11.04 -37.13
N GLU A 570 26.25 10.16 -36.59
CA GLU A 570 27.30 10.52 -35.63
C GLU A 570 28.37 11.41 -36.33
N SER A 571 28.75 11.08 -37.55
CA SER A 571 29.69 11.90 -38.34
C SER A 571 29.13 13.27 -38.69
N TYR A 572 27.83 13.35 -38.99
CA TYR A 572 27.13 14.61 -39.25
C TYR A 572 27.07 15.51 -38.02
N ALA A 573 26.76 14.93 -36.86
CA ALA A 573 26.73 15.64 -35.57
C ALA A 573 28.12 16.16 -35.17
N ALA A 574 29.18 15.35 -35.35
CA ALA A 574 30.56 15.79 -35.10
C ALA A 574 30.98 16.96 -36.00
N ASN A 575 30.63 16.94 -37.29
CA ASN A 575 30.92 18.02 -38.23
C ASN A 575 30.14 19.31 -37.91
N MET A 576 28.90 19.22 -37.40
CA MET A 576 28.15 20.41 -36.97
C MET A 576 28.75 21.06 -35.74
N SER A 577 29.10 20.26 -34.71
CA SER A 577 29.72 20.76 -33.47
C SER A 577 31.09 21.44 -33.76
N TRP A 578 31.83 20.93 -34.74
CA TRP A 578 33.10 21.52 -35.14
C TRP A 578 32.91 22.86 -35.85
N ASN A 579 31.91 22.97 -36.73
CA ASN A 579 31.56 24.23 -37.41
C ASN A 579 31.02 25.31 -36.45
N GLU A 580 30.27 24.93 -35.41
CA GLU A 580 29.84 25.86 -34.36
C GLU A 580 31.00 26.33 -33.47
N SER A 581 31.96 25.45 -33.16
CA SER A 581 33.15 25.80 -32.38
C SER A 581 34.08 26.72 -33.15
N LEU A 582 34.18 26.58 -34.49
CA LEU A 582 34.91 27.50 -35.36
C LEU A 582 34.23 28.88 -35.46
N LYS A 583 32.89 28.91 -35.51
CA LYS A 583 32.14 30.18 -35.49
C LYS A 583 32.29 30.94 -34.18
N LYS A 584 32.39 30.25 -33.04
CA LYS A 584 32.64 30.86 -31.71
C LYS A 584 34.10 31.34 -31.52
N LYS A 585 35.06 30.85 -32.30
CA LYS A 585 36.46 31.31 -32.26
C LYS A 585 36.76 32.49 -33.20
N VAL A 586 35.80 32.89 -34.04
CA VAL A 586 35.95 33.96 -35.05
C VAL A 586 35.15 35.24 -34.65
N VAL A 587 34.44 35.18 -33.50
CA VAL A 587 33.82 36.33 -32.84
C VAL A 587 34.57 36.58 -31.51
#